data_0549fe0de5554f4a193cc454f57e2ef5
#
_entry.id   0549fe0de5554f4a193cc454f57e2ef5
#
_cell.length_a   1.000
_cell.length_b   1.000
_cell.length_c   1.000
_cell.angle_alpha   90.00
_cell.angle_beta   90.00
_cell.angle_gamma   90.00
#
_symmetry.space_group_name_H-M   'P 1'
#
loop_
_entity.id
_entity.type
_entity.pdbx_description
1 polymer ?
#
loop_
_entity_poly.entity_id
_entity_poly.type
_entity_poly.pdbx_seq_one_letter_code
_entity_poly.pdbx_strand_id
1 'polypeptide(L)'
;MFSISDIKQEAYPAAYRRGKELYERGLVQEFSYDVYTEDGVPKAELIGRVKGTVEDHYDVRLVIDEEYAEVSESRCNCEAFCNYEGICKHCVAVALAYVNRRQAKDILNAKLGVSEKTEQKDIRTEKELKTDTSLKNLLNRYSMRAGSTYLLPENIYGKVELEPYFKMEYSYATVEFKIGMEQKYVLKNISAFLHSIKINEKVRYGKKLEFYHHLDAFTESAKRMIAFMEQQEMDKRRQSQFHAYYAYTGSYERTMELDSVGIDRFFEAVGDMPFEAEVGFLPEDTYTFSPEEKRPKLVIRQGGSGIFLMLEDDSVIIGEKYFYFYDADMIYRSPAGMKETVGEFFEFLHRQTGGQTYIAADELAMFCRDLLPLLKKLSLIHI
;
A
#
# COMPACT_ATOMS: atom_id res chain seq x y z
N MET A 1 -18.21 6.97 26.30
CA MET A 1 -18.74 5.59 26.43
C MET A 1 -19.51 5.24 25.16
N PHE A 2 -19.06 4.26 24.44
CA PHE A 2 -19.57 3.84 23.16
C PHE A 2 -20.99 3.25 23.24
N SER A 3 -21.89 3.66 22.33
CA SER A 3 -23.32 3.41 22.36
C SER A 3 -23.89 2.98 21.01
N ILE A 4 -25.18 2.62 20.99
CA ILE A 4 -25.90 2.32 19.73
C ILE A 4 -25.95 3.53 18.78
N SER A 5 -25.94 4.74 19.33
CA SER A 5 -25.92 5.98 18.53
C SER A 5 -24.61 6.10 17.75
N ASP A 6 -23.49 5.77 18.40
CA ASP A 6 -22.14 5.88 17.80
C ASP A 6 -21.96 4.82 16.71
N ILE A 7 -22.46 3.60 16.93
CA ILE A 7 -22.49 2.56 15.85
C ILE A 7 -23.22 3.04 14.60
N LYS A 8 -24.29 3.85 14.76
CA LYS A 8 -25.02 4.40 13.61
C LYS A 8 -24.26 5.49 12.87
N GLN A 9 -23.39 6.22 13.57
CA GLN A 9 -22.53 7.24 12.95
C GLN A 9 -21.38 6.60 12.18
N GLU A 10 -20.84 5.51 12.70
CA GLU A 10 -19.73 4.76 12.09
C GLU A 10 -20.13 3.91 10.87
N ALA A 11 -21.41 3.64 10.67
CA ALA A 11 -21.91 2.75 9.63
C ALA A 11 -22.88 3.44 8.67
N TYR A 12 -22.78 3.13 7.38
CA TYR A 12 -23.85 3.50 6.44
C TYR A 12 -25.20 2.93 6.88
N PRO A 13 -26.32 3.66 6.64
CA PRO A 13 -27.65 3.22 7.06
C PRO A 13 -28.02 1.80 6.62
N ALA A 14 -27.60 1.40 5.42
CA ALA A 14 -27.83 0.06 4.90
C ALA A 14 -26.99 -1.01 5.61
N ALA A 15 -25.74 -0.70 5.94
CA ALA A 15 -24.85 -1.59 6.71
C ALA A 15 -25.34 -1.75 8.14
N TYR A 16 -25.75 -0.64 8.78
CA TYR A 16 -26.32 -0.67 10.11
C TYR A 16 -27.59 -1.55 10.17
N ARG A 17 -28.55 -1.35 9.27
CA ARG A 17 -29.79 -2.13 9.23
C ARG A 17 -29.52 -3.63 9.08
N ARG A 18 -28.65 -4.01 8.12
CA ARG A 18 -28.29 -5.42 7.88
C ARG A 18 -27.47 -6.01 9.04
N GLY A 19 -26.60 -5.23 9.66
CA GLY A 19 -25.81 -5.67 10.81
C GLY A 19 -26.69 -5.88 12.06
N LYS A 20 -27.66 -5.00 12.27
CA LYS A 20 -28.66 -5.15 13.33
C LYS A 20 -29.48 -6.43 13.13
N GLU A 21 -29.91 -6.73 11.91
CA GLU A 21 -30.62 -7.97 11.57
C GLU A 21 -29.77 -9.22 11.85
N LEU A 22 -28.48 -9.20 11.51
CA LEU A 22 -27.55 -10.31 11.83
C LEU A 22 -27.45 -10.53 13.33
N TYR A 23 -27.33 -9.46 14.11
CA TYR A 23 -27.26 -9.52 15.57
C TYR A 23 -28.59 -10.06 16.17
N GLU A 24 -29.74 -9.53 15.77
CA GLU A 24 -31.06 -9.94 16.26
C GLU A 24 -31.38 -11.39 15.95
N ARG A 25 -30.85 -11.93 14.84
CA ARG A 25 -30.95 -13.35 14.47
C ARG A 25 -29.96 -14.24 15.20
N GLY A 26 -29.12 -13.71 16.08
CA GLY A 26 -28.14 -14.48 16.86
C GLY A 26 -27.02 -15.08 16.01
N LEU A 27 -26.68 -14.42 14.87
CA LEU A 27 -25.66 -14.93 13.96
C LEU A 27 -24.22 -14.50 14.36
N VAL A 28 -24.04 -13.76 15.44
CA VAL A 28 -22.74 -13.49 16.05
C VAL A 28 -22.34 -14.68 16.91
N GLN A 29 -21.29 -15.35 16.51
CA GLN A 29 -20.72 -16.52 17.18
C GLN A 29 -19.34 -16.19 17.75
N GLU A 30 -18.88 -16.94 18.74
CA GLU A 30 -17.53 -16.83 19.31
C GLU A 30 -17.14 -15.37 19.70
N PHE A 31 -18.10 -14.60 20.25
CA PHE A 31 -17.88 -13.21 20.62
C PHE A 31 -17.12 -13.10 21.96
N SER A 32 -16.01 -12.37 21.93
CA SER A 32 -15.25 -11.95 23.10
C SER A 32 -14.87 -10.48 23.02
N TYR A 33 -14.61 -9.86 24.16
CA TYR A 33 -14.03 -8.51 24.21
C TYR A 33 -13.12 -8.37 25.43
N ASP A 34 -12.09 -7.55 25.26
CA ASP A 34 -11.17 -7.14 26.33
C ASP A 34 -11.17 -5.61 26.43
N VAL A 35 -11.14 -5.10 27.68
CA VAL A 35 -11.04 -3.65 27.95
C VAL A 35 -9.67 -3.38 28.52
N TYR A 36 -8.93 -2.44 27.92
CA TYR A 36 -7.59 -2.04 28.33
C TYR A 36 -7.42 -0.52 28.26
N THR A 37 -6.33 -0.01 28.77
CA THR A 37 -5.98 1.40 28.68
C THR A 37 -4.71 1.56 27.86
N GLU A 38 -4.75 2.43 26.85
CA GLU A 38 -3.59 2.78 26.03
C GLU A 38 -3.41 4.30 26.05
N ASP A 39 -2.24 4.76 26.45
CA ASP A 39 -1.90 6.19 26.62
C ASP A 39 -2.88 6.97 27.54
N GLY A 40 -3.43 6.27 28.54
CA GLY A 40 -4.41 6.84 29.47
C GLY A 40 -5.86 6.80 28.98
N VAL A 41 -6.11 6.36 27.75
CA VAL A 41 -7.44 6.28 27.12
C VAL A 41 -7.98 4.86 27.24
N PRO A 42 -9.20 4.66 27.77
CA PRO A 42 -9.82 3.34 27.86
C PRO A 42 -10.28 2.88 26.49
N LYS A 43 -9.83 1.69 26.09
CA LYS A 43 -10.17 1.04 24.81
C LYS A 43 -10.80 -0.33 25.03
N ALA A 44 -11.64 -0.77 24.10
CA ALA A 44 -12.20 -2.11 24.06
C ALA A 44 -11.86 -2.80 22.73
N GLU A 45 -11.16 -3.93 22.79
CA GLU A 45 -10.91 -4.80 21.64
C GLU A 45 -12.00 -5.86 21.56
N LEU A 46 -12.70 -5.93 20.46
CA LEU A 46 -13.78 -6.86 20.20
C LEU A 46 -13.35 -7.86 19.13
N ILE A 47 -13.55 -9.13 19.39
CA ILE A 47 -13.34 -10.21 18.43
C ILE A 47 -14.63 -10.99 18.32
N GLY A 48 -15.08 -11.22 17.09
CA GLY A 48 -16.31 -11.95 16.84
C GLY A 48 -16.31 -12.66 15.49
N ARG A 49 -17.04 -13.76 15.41
CA ARG A 49 -17.29 -14.48 14.19
C ARG A 49 -18.77 -14.37 13.84
N VAL A 50 -19.10 -13.90 12.64
CA VAL A 50 -20.47 -13.72 12.19
C VAL A 50 -20.81 -14.72 11.09
N LYS A 51 -21.84 -15.53 11.29
CA LYS A 51 -22.29 -16.50 10.29
C LYS A 51 -22.78 -15.78 9.04
N GLY A 52 -22.26 -16.19 7.88
CA GLY A 52 -22.54 -15.58 6.59
C GLY A 52 -23.60 -16.31 5.78
N THR A 53 -23.95 -15.69 4.63
CA THR A 53 -24.84 -16.29 3.63
C THR A 53 -24.09 -16.78 2.39
N VAL A 54 -22.89 -16.24 2.13
CA VAL A 54 -22.02 -16.57 0.97
C VAL A 54 -20.83 -17.37 1.45
N GLU A 55 -20.16 -16.92 2.51
CA GLU A 55 -19.16 -17.69 3.24
C GLU A 55 -19.76 -18.20 4.54
N ASP A 56 -19.22 -19.30 5.05
CA ASP A 56 -19.73 -19.97 6.26
C ASP A 56 -19.68 -19.03 7.46
N HIS A 57 -18.63 -18.19 7.55
CA HIS A 57 -18.51 -17.16 8.58
C HIS A 57 -17.55 -16.04 8.17
N TYR A 58 -17.68 -14.90 8.88
CA TYR A 58 -16.83 -13.73 8.74
C TYR A 58 -16.17 -13.41 10.06
N ASP A 59 -14.84 -13.29 10.05
CA ASP A 59 -14.06 -12.92 11.22
C ASP A 59 -14.00 -11.40 11.33
N VAL A 60 -14.31 -10.87 12.50
CA VAL A 60 -14.39 -9.43 12.80
C VAL A 60 -13.51 -9.10 13.98
N ARG A 61 -12.72 -8.03 13.84
CA ARG A 61 -12.00 -7.38 14.93
C ARG A 61 -12.32 -5.89 14.92
N LEU A 62 -12.67 -5.34 16.09
CA LEU A 62 -12.88 -3.90 16.29
C LEU A 62 -12.08 -3.44 17.51
N VAL A 63 -11.54 -2.23 17.43
CA VAL A 63 -11.03 -1.52 18.59
C VAL A 63 -11.88 -0.27 18.76
N ILE A 64 -12.50 -0.15 19.92
CA ILE A 64 -13.36 0.98 20.29
C ILE A 64 -12.62 1.87 21.26
N ASP A 65 -12.57 3.15 20.97
CA ASP A 65 -12.17 4.18 21.91
C ASP A 65 -13.37 4.56 22.76
N GLU A 66 -13.29 4.29 24.07
CA GLU A 66 -14.40 4.53 24.99
C GLU A 66 -14.53 5.99 25.46
N GLU A 67 -13.44 6.75 25.36
CA GLU A 67 -13.43 8.18 25.70
C GLU A 67 -14.06 9.01 24.59
N TYR A 68 -13.62 8.79 23.34
CA TYR A 68 -14.15 9.52 22.18
C TYR A 68 -15.40 8.88 21.58
N ALA A 69 -15.78 7.68 22.07
CA ALA A 69 -16.95 6.92 21.62
C ALA A 69 -16.96 6.61 20.11
N GLU A 70 -15.81 6.25 19.57
CA GLU A 70 -15.60 5.95 18.14
C GLU A 70 -14.91 4.60 17.92
N VAL A 71 -14.96 4.08 16.71
CA VAL A 71 -14.23 2.89 16.28
C VAL A 71 -12.86 3.30 15.76
N SER A 72 -11.80 3.14 16.57
CA SER A 72 -10.44 3.49 16.20
C SER A 72 -9.80 2.51 15.20
N GLU A 73 -10.17 1.23 15.26
CA GLU A 73 -9.76 0.22 14.29
C GLU A 73 -10.90 -0.74 13.97
N SER A 74 -11.01 -1.14 12.71
CA SER A 74 -11.98 -2.15 12.27
C SER A 74 -11.37 -3.10 11.26
N ARG A 75 -11.77 -4.38 11.31
CA ARG A 75 -11.39 -5.43 10.35
C ARG A 75 -12.51 -6.42 10.15
N CYS A 76 -12.71 -6.81 8.90
CA CYS A 76 -13.60 -7.89 8.51
C CYS A 76 -13.10 -8.50 7.20
N ASN A 77 -13.16 -9.83 7.06
CA ASN A 77 -12.78 -10.53 5.82
C ASN A 77 -13.88 -10.54 4.74
N CYS A 78 -14.94 -9.74 4.86
CA CYS A 78 -15.99 -9.66 3.84
C CYS A 78 -15.62 -8.69 2.70
N GLU A 79 -16.07 -8.99 1.48
CA GLU A 79 -15.86 -8.12 0.31
C GLU A 79 -16.37 -6.68 0.50
N ALA A 80 -17.49 -6.51 1.21
CA ALA A 80 -18.07 -5.19 1.46
C ALA A 80 -17.20 -4.32 2.37
N PHE A 81 -16.36 -4.91 3.21
CA PHE A 81 -15.48 -4.15 4.11
C PHE A 81 -14.41 -3.37 3.35
N CYS A 82 -13.92 -3.91 2.25
CA CYS A 82 -12.90 -3.27 1.40
C CYS A 82 -13.49 -2.23 0.42
N ASN A 83 -14.82 -2.22 0.23
CA ASN A 83 -15.44 -1.46 -0.85
C ASN A 83 -16.27 -0.24 -0.38
N TYR A 84 -16.42 -0.03 0.94
CA TYR A 84 -17.25 1.05 1.48
C TYR A 84 -16.53 1.72 2.66
N GLU A 85 -16.69 3.04 2.77
CA GLU A 85 -16.30 3.79 3.96
C GLU A 85 -17.14 3.37 5.18
N GLY A 86 -16.51 3.43 6.36
CA GLY A 86 -17.16 3.05 7.62
C GLY A 86 -17.20 1.54 7.86
N ILE A 87 -17.83 1.14 8.96
CA ILE A 87 -17.88 -0.26 9.37
C ILE A 87 -18.93 -1.06 8.59
N CYS A 88 -18.58 -2.28 8.16
CA CYS A 88 -19.48 -3.16 7.43
C CYS A 88 -20.58 -3.77 8.35
N LYS A 89 -21.57 -4.44 7.74
CA LYS A 89 -22.68 -5.10 8.48
C LYS A 89 -22.23 -6.10 9.54
N HIS A 90 -21.09 -6.81 9.32
CA HIS A 90 -20.57 -7.78 10.28
C HIS A 90 -19.91 -7.08 11.47
N CYS A 91 -19.16 -6.00 11.22
CA CYS A 91 -18.62 -5.14 12.27
C CYS A 91 -19.76 -4.52 13.11
N VAL A 92 -20.82 -4.03 12.49
CA VAL A 92 -22.01 -3.53 13.19
C VAL A 92 -22.62 -4.61 14.09
N ALA A 93 -22.76 -5.85 13.61
CA ALA A 93 -23.32 -6.94 14.42
C ALA A 93 -22.49 -7.23 15.66
N VAL A 94 -21.14 -7.23 15.55
CA VAL A 94 -20.21 -7.44 16.66
C VAL A 94 -20.23 -6.24 17.64
N ALA A 95 -20.26 -5.01 17.14
CA ALA A 95 -20.38 -3.80 17.96
C ALA A 95 -21.69 -3.78 18.77
N LEU A 96 -22.81 -4.19 18.17
CA LEU A 96 -24.10 -4.33 18.85
C LEU A 96 -24.06 -5.42 19.95
N ALA A 97 -23.36 -6.54 19.71
CA ALA A 97 -23.16 -7.57 20.72
C ALA A 97 -22.41 -7.02 21.93
N TYR A 98 -21.39 -6.19 21.70
CA TYR A 98 -20.65 -5.53 22.79
C TYR A 98 -21.52 -4.61 23.63
N VAL A 99 -22.17 -3.62 22.99
CA VAL A 99 -22.99 -2.63 23.69
C VAL A 99 -24.12 -3.29 24.49
N ASN A 100 -24.82 -4.26 23.92
CA ASN A 100 -25.91 -4.93 24.62
C ASN A 100 -25.42 -5.83 25.77
N ARG A 101 -24.29 -6.54 25.62
CA ARG A 101 -23.72 -7.38 26.67
C ARG A 101 -23.24 -6.55 27.86
N ARG A 102 -22.65 -5.38 27.59
CA ARG A 102 -22.23 -4.42 28.61
C ARG A 102 -23.43 -3.85 29.37
N GLN A 103 -24.46 -3.36 28.67
CA GLN A 103 -25.68 -2.89 29.29
C GLN A 103 -26.33 -3.95 30.19
N ALA A 104 -26.36 -5.20 29.75
CA ALA A 104 -26.88 -6.32 30.57
C ALA A 104 -26.03 -6.53 31.83
N LYS A 105 -24.72 -6.41 31.77
CA LYS A 105 -23.80 -6.51 32.91
C LYS A 105 -24.00 -5.34 33.91
N ASP A 106 -24.15 -4.13 33.38
CA ASP A 106 -24.39 -2.94 34.23
C ASP A 106 -25.75 -3.02 34.92
N ILE A 107 -26.78 -3.48 34.25
CA ILE A 107 -28.12 -3.72 34.86
C ILE A 107 -28.05 -4.82 35.93
N LEU A 108 -27.28 -5.88 35.67
CA LEU A 108 -27.10 -6.97 36.62
C LEU A 108 -26.35 -6.48 37.89
N ASN A 109 -25.28 -5.72 37.71
CA ASN A 109 -24.49 -5.12 38.77
C ASN A 109 -25.32 -4.13 39.58
N ALA A 110 -26.14 -3.29 38.95
CA ALA A 110 -27.07 -2.37 39.61
C ALA A 110 -28.14 -3.10 40.40
N LYS A 111 -28.68 -4.23 39.91
CA LYS A 111 -29.68 -5.06 40.63
C LYS A 111 -29.09 -5.87 41.77
N LEU A 112 -27.81 -6.22 41.72
CA LEU A 112 -27.12 -6.98 42.76
C LEU A 112 -26.47 -6.08 43.82
N GLY A 113 -26.52 -4.77 43.69
CA GLY A 113 -25.99 -3.81 44.69
C GLY A 113 -24.47 -3.85 44.86
N VAL A 114 -23.75 -4.37 43.86
CA VAL A 114 -22.28 -4.49 43.90
C VAL A 114 -21.69 -3.15 43.44
N SER A 115 -21.41 -2.25 44.38
CA SER A 115 -20.47 -1.17 44.16
C SER A 115 -19.05 -1.74 44.26
N GLU A 116 -18.22 -1.49 43.28
CA GLU A 116 -16.82 -1.86 43.34
C GLU A 116 -16.13 -1.23 44.52
N LYS A 117 -15.91 -2.02 45.58
CA LYS A 117 -14.90 -1.77 46.60
C LYS A 117 -13.82 -2.82 46.43
N THR A 118 -12.66 -2.34 46.08
CA THR A 118 -11.39 -3.01 46.15
C THR A 118 -11.23 -3.67 47.50
N GLU A 119 -11.31 -4.97 47.61
CA GLU A 119 -10.78 -5.72 48.77
C GLU A 119 -9.85 -6.80 48.23
N GLN A 120 -8.57 -6.54 48.45
CA GLN A 120 -7.54 -7.57 48.47
C GLN A 120 -7.87 -8.54 49.60
N LYS A 121 -8.10 -9.79 49.26
CA LYS A 121 -8.04 -10.88 50.24
C LYS A 121 -7.22 -12.02 49.64
N ASP A 122 -6.02 -12.14 50.21
CA ASP A 122 -5.16 -13.32 50.04
C ASP A 122 -5.94 -14.59 50.38
N ILE A 123 -6.15 -15.45 49.40
CA ILE A 123 -6.35 -16.87 49.61
C ILE A 123 -5.49 -17.58 48.58
N ARG A 124 -4.34 -18.07 49.09
CA ARG A 124 -3.46 -19.01 48.36
C ARG A 124 -4.21 -20.33 48.21
N THR A 125 -4.72 -20.53 47.00
CA THR A 125 -4.89 -21.85 46.40
C THR A 125 -4.07 -21.84 45.15
N GLU A 126 -3.20 -22.82 44.97
CA GLU A 126 -2.38 -23.03 43.76
C GLU A 126 -3.30 -23.21 42.54
N LYS A 127 -3.78 -22.08 41.99
CA LYS A 127 -4.27 -22.00 40.62
C LYS A 127 -3.05 -21.86 39.73
N GLU A 128 -2.90 -22.76 38.77
CA GLU A 128 -1.93 -22.58 37.68
C GLU A 128 -1.94 -21.13 37.23
N LEU A 129 -0.85 -20.43 37.47
CA LEU A 129 -0.64 -19.07 36.99
C LEU A 129 -0.62 -19.14 35.47
N LYS A 130 -1.70 -18.71 34.83
CA LYS A 130 -1.77 -18.57 33.37
C LYS A 130 -1.13 -17.25 32.97
N THR A 131 -0.26 -17.32 31.97
CA THR A 131 0.36 -16.13 31.37
C THR A 131 -0.73 -15.15 30.92
N ASP A 132 -0.57 -13.89 31.27
CA ASP A 132 -1.43 -12.81 30.82
C ASP A 132 -1.60 -12.82 29.31
N THR A 133 -2.82 -12.58 28.80
CA THR A 133 -3.15 -12.69 27.39
C THR A 133 -2.34 -11.69 26.55
N SER A 134 -2.11 -10.48 27.07
CA SER A 134 -1.30 -9.45 26.40
C SER A 134 0.16 -9.86 26.31
N LEU A 135 0.71 -10.42 27.42
CA LEU A 135 2.06 -10.98 27.42
C LEU A 135 2.17 -12.19 26.51
N LYS A 136 1.15 -13.06 26.48
CA LYS A 136 1.10 -14.20 25.55
C LYS A 136 1.10 -13.76 24.10
N ASN A 137 0.34 -12.73 23.76
CA ASN A 137 0.33 -12.12 22.41
C ASN A 137 1.67 -11.46 22.09
N LEU A 138 2.28 -10.79 23.06
CA LEU A 138 3.61 -10.22 22.92
C LEU A 138 4.68 -11.31 22.72
N LEU A 139 4.66 -12.36 23.55
CA LEU A 139 5.56 -13.52 23.41
C LEU A 139 5.35 -14.25 22.07
N ASN A 140 4.11 -14.38 21.61
CA ASN A 140 3.82 -14.92 20.27
C ASN A 140 4.41 -14.04 19.17
N ARG A 141 4.33 -12.71 19.27
CA ARG A 141 4.98 -11.79 18.32
C ARG A 141 6.51 -11.93 18.33
N TYR A 142 7.13 -12.05 19.49
CA TYR A 142 8.58 -12.28 19.60
C TYR A 142 8.97 -13.69 19.18
N SER A 143 8.19 -14.69 19.49
CA SER A 143 8.37 -16.08 19.04
C SER A 143 8.24 -16.17 17.51
N MET A 144 7.26 -15.46 16.91
CA MET A 144 7.12 -15.35 15.47
C MET A 144 8.31 -14.64 14.81
N ARG A 145 8.89 -13.62 15.46
CA ARG A 145 10.12 -12.96 14.97
C ARG A 145 11.36 -13.84 15.09
N ALA A 146 11.48 -14.59 16.18
CA ALA A 146 12.65 -15.45 16.45
C ALA A 146 12.55 -16.84 15.83
N GLY A 147 11.33 -17.35 15.61
CA GLY A 147 11.06 -18.73 15.18
C GLY A 147 10.49 -18.88 13.78
N SER A 148 10.23 -17.78 13.07
CA SER A 148 9.58 -17.82 11.76
C SER A 148 10.43 -18.50 10.67
N THR A 149 11.75 -18.45 10.79
CA THR A 149 12.64 -19.23 9.92
C THR A 149 12.42 -20.72 10.05
N TYR A 150 12.01 -21.19 11.23
CA TYR A 150 11.70 -22.61 11.48
C TYR A 150 10.26 -23.01 11.12
N LEU A 151 9.37 -22.05 10.87
CA LEU A 151 7.96 -22.31 10.55
C LEU A 151 7.66 -22.20 9.05
N LEU A 152 8.59 -21.66 8.25
CA LEU A 152 8.44 -21.65 6.80
C LEU A 152 8.78 -23.02 6.24
N PRO A 153 7.86 -23.68 5.55
CA PRO A 153 8.16 -24.90 4.83
C PRO A 153 9.28 -24.66 3.82
N GLU A 154 10.20 -25.62 3.67
CA GLU A 154 11.33 -25.51 2.72
C GLU A 154 10.89 -25.23 1.28
N ASN A 155 9.67 -25.63 0.91
CA ASN A 155 9.10 -25.37 -0.40
C ASN A 155 8.63 -23.92 -0.60
N ILE A 156 8.62 -23.08 0.44
CA ILE A 156 8.21 -21.67 0.38
C ILE A 156 9.41 -20.72 0.63
N TYR A 157 10.37 -21.15 1.45
CA TYR A 157 11.53 -20.32 1.81
C TYR A 157 12.26 -19.78 0.58
N GLY A 158 12.34 -18.44 0.45
CA GLY A 158 13.00 -17.74 -0.64
C GLY A 158 12.41 -17.95 -2.03
N LYS A 159 11.14 -18.39 -2.15
CA LYS A 159 10.55 -18.77 -3.44
C LYS A 159 9.33 -17.94 -3.85
N VAL A 160 8.78 -17.14 -2.95
CA VAL A 160 7.65 -16.28 -3.28
C VAL A 160 8.14 -15.06 -4.04
N GLU A 161 7.59 -14.86 -5.22
CA GLU A 161 7.92 -13.76 -6.13
C GLU A 161 6.85 -12.68 -6.09
N LEU A 162 7.26 -11.46 -6.37
CA LEU A 162 6.40 -10.32 -6.69
C LEU A 162 6.75 -9.84 -8.09
N GLU A 163 5.78 -9.91 -8.99
CA GLU A 163 5.91 -9.43 -10.36
C GLU A 163 5.18 -8.10 -10.47
N PRO A 164 5.90 -6.98 -10.70
CA PRO A 164 5.29 -5.70 -10.94
C PRO A 164 4.72 -5.62 -12.36
N TYR A 165 3.61 -4.92 -12.50
CA TYR A 165 3.02 -4.46 -13.75
C TYR A 165 3.05 -2.94 -13.76
N PHE A 166 3.91 -2.36 -14.57
CA PHE A 166 4.09 -0.91 -14.68
C PHE A 166 3.24 -0.36 -15.81
N LYS A 167 2.50 0.71 -15.55
CA LYS A 167 1.71 1.39 -16.56
C LYS A 167 2.01 2.88 -16.56
N MET A 168 2.33 3.42 -17.72
CA MET A 168 2.56 4.85 -17.93
C MET A 168 1.54 5.40 -18.93
N GLU A 169 0.66 6.27 -18.46
CA GLU A 169 -0.31 6.98 -19.28
C GLU A 169 -0.02 8.48 -19.24
N TYR A 170 0.30 9.08 -20.38
CA TYR A 170 0.56 10.52 -20.55
C TYR A 170 1.53 11.11 -19.49
N SER A 171 1.02 11.47 -18.30
CA SER A 171 1.78 12.17 -17.26
C SER A 171 1.77 11.49 -15.90
N TYR A 172 1.14 10.33 -15.77
CA TYR A 172 1.13 9.58 -14.51
C TYR A 172 1.54 8.13 -14.73
N ALA A 173 2.26 7.61 -13.76
CA ALA A 173 2.67 6.22 -13.74
C ALA A 173 1.96 5.49 -12.59
N THR A 174 1.64 4.23 -12.83
CA THR A 174 1.05 3.34 -11.82
C THR A 174 1.76 2.00 -11.84
N VAL A 175 1.70 1.29 -10.70
CA VAL A 175 2.19 -0.07 -10.61
C VAL A 175 1.21 -0.94 -9.85
N GLU A 176 0.97 -2.14 -10.38
CA GLU A 176 0.25 -3.24 -9.74
C GLU A 176 1.20 -4.41 -9.51
N PHE A 177 0.78 -5.39 -8.72
CA PHE A 177 1.64 -6.52 -8.40
C PHE A 177 0.88 -7.84 -8.49
N LYS A 178 1.58 -8.86 -8.97
CA LYS A 178 1.18 -10.26 -8.86
C LYS A 178 2.10 -10.96 -7.86
N ILE A 179 1.56 -11.83 -6.99
CA ILE A 179 2.30 -12.60 -5.99
C ILE A 179 2.15 -14.08 -6.24
N GLY A 180 3.21 -14.84 -6.07
CA GLY A 180 3.14 -16.29 -6.21
C GLY A 180 4.49 -16.98 -6.39
N MET A 181 4.42 -18.27 -6.67
CA MET A 181 5.53 -19.10 -7.11
C MET A 181 5.29 -19.48 -8.59
N GLU A 182 4.86 -20.70 -8.87
CA GLU A 182 4.49 -21.11 -10.25
C GLU A 182 3.20 -20.44 -10.73
N GLN A 183 2.20 -20.33 -9.84
CA GLN A 183 0.95 -19.63 -10.12
C GLN A 183 0.94 -18.28 -9.43
N LYS A 184 0.68 -17.22 -10.20
CA LYS A 184 0.61 -15.84 -9.72
C LYS A 184 -0.82 -15.40 -9.47
N TYR A 185 -1.01 -14.59 -8.44
CA TYR A 185 -2.28 -14.01 -8.03
C TYR A 185 -2.13 -12.50 -7.94
N VAL A 186 -3.14 -11.78 -8.41
CA VAL A 186 -3.15 -10.31 -8.31
C VAL A 186 -3.21 -9.89 -6.84
N LEU A 187 -2.33 -8.98 -6.45
CA LEU A 187 -2.32 -8.36 -5.15
C LEU A 187 -3.42 -7.29 -5.08
N LYS A 188 -4.53 -7.62 -4.41
CA LYS A 188 -5.73 -6.77 -4.40
C LYS A 188 -5.63 -5.56 -3.47
N ASN A 189 -4.76 -5.60 -2.46
CA ASN A 189 -4.56 -4.51 -1.52
C ASN A 189 -3.13 -4.50 -1.02
N ILE A 190 -2.36 -3.52 -1.46
CA ILE A 190 -0.94 -3.37 -1.16
C ILE A 190 -0.72 -3.03 0.31
N SER A 191 -1.54 -2.13 0.87
CA SER A 191 -1.40 -1.74 2.29
C SER A 191 -1.72 -2.90 3.23
N ALA A 192 -2.74 -3.71 2.93
CA ALA A 192 -3.04 -4.92 3.69
C ALA A 192 -1.91 -5.96 3.59
N PHE A 193 -1.33 -6.13 2.40
CA PHE A 193 -0.16 -7.00 2.19
C PHE A 193 1.04 -6.57 3.03
N LEU A 194 1.41 -5.28 3.00
CA LEU A 194 2.50 -4.74 3.82
C LEU A 194 2.22 -4.90 5.32
N HIS A 195 0.97 -4.74 5.72
CA HIS A 195 0.58 -5.00 7.10
C HIS A 195 0.77 -6.47 7.48
N SER A 196 0.33 -7.40 6.62
CA SER A 196 0.48 -8.85 6.84
C SER A 196 1.95 -9.25 7.02
N ILE A 197 2.88 -8.60 6.29
CA ILE A 197 4.32 -8.79 6.49
C ILE A 197 4.77 -8.30 7.87
N LYS A 198 4.29 -7.12 8.30
CA LYS A 198 4.68 -6.54 9.61
C LYS A 198 4.29 -7.42 10.79
N ILE A 199 3.17 -8.12 10.68
CA ILE A 199 2.64 -8.97 11.75
C ILE A 199 2.87 -10.48 11.52
N ASN A 200 3.59 -10.86 10.45
CA ASN A 200 3.80 -12.24 10.03
C ASN A 200 2.47 -13.04 9.92
N GLU A 201 1.48 -12.44 9.29
CA GLU A 201 0.16 -13.03 9.14
C GLU A 201 0.17 -14.19 8.14
N LYS A 202 -0.62 -15.23 8.40
CA LYS A 202 -0.86 -16.29 7.44
C LYS A 202 -1.97 -15.86 6.47
N VAL A 203 -1.64 -15.68 5.20
CA VAL A 203 -2.59 -15.22 4.17
C VAL A 203 -2.74 -16.26 3.07
N ARG A 204 -3.96 -16.39 2.56
CA ARG A 204 -4.31 -17.25 1.45
C ARG A 204 -4.71 -16.42 0.23
N TYR A 205 -3.99 -16.61 -0.88
CA TYR A 205 -4.25 -15.94 -2.16
C TYR A 205 -5.14 -16.75 -3.11
N GLY A 206 -5.26 -18.05 -2.85
CA GLY A 206 -6.07 -18.95 -3.65
C GLY A 206 -5.92 -20.39 -3.18
N LYS A 207 -6.29 -21.36 -4.02
CA LYS A 207 -6.23 -22.78 -3.63
C LYS A 207 -4.80 -23.30 -3.44
N LYS A 208 -3.80 -22.68 -4.10
CA LYS A 208 -2.42 -23.21 -4.17
C LYS A 208 -1.39 -22.36 -3.44
N LEU A 209 -1.75 -21.18 -2.92
CA LEU A 209 -0.81 -20.29 -2.24
C LEU A 209 -1.40 -19.84 -0.90
N GLU A 210 -0.84 -20.37 0.18
CA GLU A 210 -1.15 -20.00 1.56
C GLU A 210 0.12 -20.10 2.40
N PHE A 211 0.59 -19.00 3.00
CA PHE A 211 1.82 -18.99 3.78
C PHE A 211 1.86 -17.86 4.80
N TYR A 212 2.79 -17.95 5.76
CA TYR A 212 3.10 -16.86 6.68
C TYR A 212 3.94 -15.80 5.98
N HIS A 213 3.52 -14.52 6.06
CA HIS A 213 4.15 -13.38 5.42
C HIS A 213 5.43 -12.96 6.15
N HIS A 214 6.41 -13.83 6.17
CA HIS A 214 7.74 -13.52 6.66
C HIS A 214 8.65 -13.15 5.48
N LEU A 215 9.53 -12.16 5.66
CA LEU A 215 10.43 -11.71 4.58
C LEU A 215 11.27 -12.85 3.98
N ASP A 216 11.62 -13.87 4.80
CA ASP A 216 12.38 -15.02 4.32
C ASP A 216 11.60 -15.95 3.35
N ALA A 217 10.27 -15.77 3.23
CA ALA A 217 9.49 -16.47 2.22
C ALA A 217 9.75 -15.94 0.81
N PHE A 218 10.17 -14.69 0.69
CA PHE A 218 10.28 -13.95 -0.57
C PHE A 218 11.67 -14.05 -1.19
N THR A 219 11.73 -14.01 -2.53
CA THR A 219 12.97 -13.87 -3.29
C THR A 219 13.64 -12.52 -3.01
N GLU A 220 14.92 -12.38 -3.32
CA GLU A 220 15.62 -11.09 -3.13
C GLU A 220 15.02 -9.96 -3.98
N SER A 221 14.56 -10.27 -5.19
CA SER A 221 13.83 -9.31 -6.03
C SER A 221 12.50 -8.89 -5.40
N ALA A 222 11.73 -9.84 -4.87
CA ALA A 222 10.50 -9.54 -4.16
C ALA A 222 10.73 -8.71 -2.90
N LYS A 223 11.81 -8.94 -2.16
CA LYS A 223 12.19 -8.11 -1.00
C LYS A 223 12.49 -6.66 -1.39
N ARG A 224 13.17 -6.44 -2.53
CA ARG A 224 13.38 -5.08 -3.07
C ARG A 224 12.05 -4.39 -3.39
N MET A 225 11.10 -5.11 -4.00
CA MET A 225 9.76 -4.59 -4.28
C MET A 225 8.97 -4.29 -3.01
N ILE A 226 9.07 -5.12 -1.97
CA ILE A 226 8.44 -4.86 -0.66
C ILE A 226 9.01 -3.57 -0.06
N ALA A 227 10.33 -3.40 -0.05
CA ALA A 227 10.96 -2.19 0.47
C ALA A 227 10.54 -0.93 -0.32
N PHE A 228 10.42 -1.03 -1.64
CA PHE A 228 9.87 0.02 -2.49
C PHE A 228 8.43 0.38 -2.10
N MET A 229 7.54 -0.61 -1.97
CA MET A 229 6.15 -0.38 -1.56
C MET A 229 6.06 0.30 -0.18
N GLU A 230 6.86 -0.16 0.80
CA GLU A 230 6.90 0.43 2.15
C GLU A 230 7.31 1.90 2.12
N GLN A 231 8.32 2.23 1.30
CA GLN A 231 8.78 3.62 1.17
C GLN A 231 7.70 4.51 0.53
N GLN A 232 7.03 4.04 -0.52
CA GLN A 232 5.93 4.76 -1.17
C GLN A 232 4.76 4.98 -0.20
N GLU A 233 4.40 3.96 0.58
CA GLU A 233 3.35 4.10 1.58
C GLU A 233 3.71 5.10 2.68
N MET A 234 4.96 5.11 3.14
CA MET A 234 5.44 6.09 4.13
C MET A 234 5.35 7.52 3.60
N ASP A 235 5.75 7.75 2.35
CA ASP A 235 5.74 9.08 1.74
C ASP A 235 4.30 9.57 1.52
N LYS A 236 3.40 8.70 1.06
CA LYS A 236 1.97 9.02 0.94
C LYS A 236 1.35 9.40 2.30
N ARG A 237 1.68 8.66 3.36
CA ARG A 237 1.20 8.98 4.72
C ARG A 237 1.75 10.32 5.22
N ARG A 238 3.00 10.66 4.92
CA ARG A 238 3.59 11.97 5.27
C ARG A 238 2.88 13.09 4.55
N GLN A 239 2.63 12.96 3.25
CA GLN A 239 1.91 13.95 2.46
C GLN A 239 0.48 14.15 2.97
N SER A 240 -0.24 13.09 3.32
CA SER A 240 -1.60 13.17 3.86
C SER A 240 -1.70 13.87 5.22
N GLN A 241 -0.68 13.77 6.06
CA GLN A 241 -0.62 14.49 7.35
C GLN A 241 -0.53 16.02 7.21
N PHE A 242 0.05 16.52 6.12
CA PHE A 242 0.13 17.97 5.84
C PHE A 242 -1.17 18.53 5.22
N HIS A 243 -2.05 17.70 4.70
CA HIS A 243 -3.31 18.08 4.08
C HIS A 243 -4.52 17.62 4.91
N ALA A 244 -4.53 17.93 6.20
CA ALA A 244 -5.53 17.51 7.18
C ALA A 244 -7.01 17.86 6.85
N TYR A 245 -7.28 18.58 5.76
CA TYR A 245 -8.63 18.92 5.32
C TYR A 245 -9.21 17.98 4.23
N TYR A 246 -8.36 17.11 3.65
CA TYR A 246 -8.74 16.08 2.69
C TYR A 246 -8.01 14.77 3.00
N ALA A 247 -8.07 14.34 4.27
CA ALA A 247 -7.51 13.05 4.68
C ALA A 247 -8.35 11.90 4.12
N TYR A 248 -8.29 11.72 2.82
CA TYR A 248 -8.57 10.43 2.21
C TYR A 248 -7.50 9.48 2.74
N THR A 249 -7.93 8.45 3.39
CA THR A 249 -7.12 7.40 4.01
C THR A 249 -6.02 6.94 3.05
N GLY A 250 -4.77 7.26 3.37
CA GLY A 250 -3.61 6.99 2.53
C GLY A 250 -3.25 5.51 2.41
N SER A 251 -4.21 4.65 2.10
CA SER A 251 -3.97 3.25 1.80
C SER A 251 -3.91 3.03 0.29
N TYR A 252 -2.93 2.24 -0.17
CA TYR A 252 -2.92 1.73 -1.51
C TYR A 252 -3.77 0.46 -1.56
N GLU A 253 -4.79 0.49 -2.40
CA GLU A 253 -5.53 -0.71 -2.76
C GLU A 253 -4.70 -1.55 -3.75
N ARG A 254 -5.26 -1.87 -4.90
CA ARG A 254 -4.59 -2.68 -5.94
C ARG A 254 -3.49 -1.92 -6.68
N THR A 255 -3.71 -0.63 -6.94
CA THR A 255 -2.88 0.21 -7.79
C THR A 255 -2.13 1.24 -6.96
N MET A 256 -0.83 1.38 -7.21
CA MET A 256 0.03 2.38 -6.59
C MET A 256 0.40 3.44 -7.64
N GLU A 257 0.00 4.68 -7.40
CA GLU A 257 0.40 5.82 -8.21
C GLU A 257 1.83 6.25 -7.87
N LEU A 258 2.60 6.56 -8.90
CA LEU A 258 4.00 7.00 -8.79
C LEU A 258 4.15 8.42 -9.28
N ASP A 259 4.76 9.27 -8.46
CA ASP A 259 5.32 10.54 -8.87
C ASP A 259 6.72 10.35 -9.50
N SER A 260 7.37 11.42 -9.91
CA SER A 260 8.71 11.37 -10.50
C SER A 260 9.76 10.70 -9.60
N VAL A 261 9.66 10.90 -8.27
CA VAL A 261 10.52 10.24 -7.29
C VAL A 261 10.19 8.75 -7.19
N GLY A 262 8.91 8.41 -7.22
CA GLY A 262 8.43 7.03 -7.23
C GLY A 262 8.88 6.25 -8.46
N ILE A 263 8.94 6.89 -9.63
CA ILE A 263 9.44 6.31 -10.88
C ILE A 263 10.93 5.94 -10.74
N ASP A 264 11.77 6.84 -10.24
CA ASP A 264 13.20 6.55 -10.02
C ASP A 264 13.40 5.36 -9.08
N ARG A 265 12.66 5.34 -7.96
CA ARG A 265 12.72 4.24 -6.98
C ARG A 265 12.23 2.92 -7.55
N PHE A 266 11.21 2.97 -8.41
CA PHE A 266 10.69 1.77 -9.06
C PHE A 266 11.77 1.10 -9.91
N PHE A 267 12.45 1.84 -10.78
CA PHE A 267 13.52 1.30 -11.61
C PHE A 267 14.74 0.85 -10.80
N GLU A 268 15.08 1.55 -9.70
CA GLU A 268 16.11 1.10 -8.76
C GLU A 268 15.73 -0.25 -8.10
N ALA A 269 14.47 -0.41 -7.71
CA ALA A 269 13.99 -1.61 -7.02
C ALA A 269 13.81 -2.81 -7.96
N VAL A 270 13.33 -2.59 -9.18
CA VAL A 270 13.23 -3.62 -10.23
C VAL A 270 14.62 -4.18 -10.53
N GLY A 271 15.64 -3.32 -10.70
CA GLY A 271 16.98 -3.75 -11.08
C GLY A 271 16.97 -4.52 -12.39
N ASP A 272 17.53 -5.71 -12.38
CA ASP A 272 17.65 -6.60 -13.54
C ASP A 272 16.45 -7.56 -13.73
N MET A 273 15.42 -7.43 -12.92
CA MET A 273 14.24 -8.30 -12.99
C MET A 273 13.36 -7.90 -14.19
N PRO A 274 13.01 -8.85 -15.09
CA PRO A 274 12.01 -8.60 -16.13
C PRO A 274 10.64 -8.28 -15.50
N PHE A 275 9.90 -7.37 -16.12
CA PHE A 275 8.57 -6.96 -15.64
C PHE A 275 7.64 -6.62 -16.82
N GLU A 276 6.35 -6.84 -16.63
CA GLU A 276 5.32 -6.45 -17.58
C GLU A 276 5.09 -4.94 -17.52
N ALA A 277 5.02 -4.27 -18.67
CA ALA A 277 4.70 -2.85 -18.72
C ALA A 277 3.85 -2.47 -19.94
N GLU A 278 3.05 -1.43 -19.75
CA GLU A 278 2.33 -0.69 -20.79
C GLU A 278 2.85 0.75 -20.77
N VAL A 279 3.53 1.18 -21.83
CA VAL A 279 4.18 2.49 -21.86
C VAL A 279 3.67 3.31 -23.06
N GLY A 280 2.96 4.39 -22.76
CA GLY A 280 2.38 5.26 -23.77
C GLY A 280 1.30 4.55 -24.60
N PHE A 281 1.51 4.53 -25.93
CA PHE A 281 0.59 3.87 -26.87
C PHE A 281 1.06 2.48 -27.31
N LEU A 282 2.15 1.98 -26.73
CA LEU A 282 2.64 0.66 -27.04
C LEU A 282 1.80 -0.40 -26.33
N PRO A 283 1.59 -1.58 -26.95
CA PRO A 283 0.93 -2.68 -26.28
C PRO A 283 1.75 -3.17 -25.06
N GLU A 284 1.08 -3.85 -24.15
CA GLU A 284 1.72 -4.55 -23.04
C GLU A 284 2.82 -5.49 -23.55
N ASP A 285 4.01 -5.38 -22.98
CA ASP A 285 5.16 -6.23 -23.27
C ASP A 285 6.02 -6.42 -22.01
N THR A 286 6.99 -7.33 -22.10
CA THR A 286 7.96 -7.58 -21.04
C THR A 286 9.20 -6.74 -21.24
N TYR A 287 9.52 -5.91 -20.26
CA TYR A 287 10.70 -5.05 -20.28
C TYR A 287 11.73 -5.49 -19.26
N THR A 288 12.99 -5.15 -19.53
CA THR A 288 14.10 -5.27 -18.57
C THR A 288 14.77 -3.90 -18.40
N PHE A 289 14.99 -3.48 -17.18
CA PHE A 289 15.72 -2.25 -16.90
C PHE A 289 17.22 -2.51 -16.97
N SER A 290 17.92 -1.72 -17.78
CA SER A 290 19.39 -1.70 -17.85
C SER A 290 19.94 -0.47 -17.14
N PRO A 291 20.90 -0.62 -16.21
CA PRO A 291 21.58 0.52 -15.59
C PRO A 291 22.53 1.24 -16.56
N GLU A 292 22.71 0.71 -17.78
CA GLU A 292 23.51 1.36 -18.82
C GLU A 292 22.90 2.71 -19.20
N GLU A 293 23.78 3.70 -19.43
CA GLU A 293 23.36 5.04 -19.81
C GLU A 293 23.07 5.13 -21.30
N LYS A 294 21.81 5.48 -21.63
CA LYS A 294 21.43 5.84 -22.99
C LYS A 294 21.30 7.36 -23.12
N ARG A 295 21.90 7.89 -24.18
CA ARG A 295 21.80 9.31 -24.49
C ARG A 295 20.78 9.49 -25.62
N PRO A 296 19.78 10.38 -25.42
CA PRO A 296 18.90 10.74 -26.51
C PRO A 296 19.68 11.45 -27.59
N LYS A 297 19.24 11.28 -28.83
CA LYS A 297 19.84 11.97 -29.98
C LYS A 297 19.01 13.19 -30.33
N LEU A 298 19.67 14.35 -30.33
CA LEU A 298 19.11 15.61 -30.78
C LEU A 298 19.62 15.89 -32.20
N VAL A 299 18.70 16.02 -33.12
CA VAL A 299 19.02 16.33 -34.52
C VAL A 299 18.78 17.83 -34.76
N ILE A 300 19.76 18.48 -35.38
CA ILE A 300 19.67 19.88 -35.80
C ILE A 300 19.50 19.90 -37.33
N ARG A 301 18.42 20.52 -37.81
CA ARG A 301 18.15 20.70 -39.25
C ARG A 301 18.00 22.18 -39.58
N GLN A 302 18.56 22.59 -40.71
CA GLN A 302 18.35 23.94 -41.23
C GLN A 302 16.89 24.11 -41.68
N GLY A 303 16.28 25.22 -41.29
CA GLY A 303 14.90 25.59 -41.62
C GLY A 303 14.76 27.07 -41.94
N GLY A 304 14.76 27.41 -43.22
CA GLY A 304 14.70 28.83 -43.62
C GLY A 304 15.89 29.64 -43.09
N SER A 305 15.63 30.68 -42.32
CA SER A 305 16.68 31.52 -41.70
C SER A 305 17.12 30.99 -40.31
N GLY A 306 16.51 29.96 -39.80
CA GLY A 306 16.79 29.39 -38.48
C GLY A 306 17.09 27.91 -38.52
N ILE A 307 16.90 27.23 -37.40
CA ILE A 307 17.10 25.77 -37.24
C ILE A 307 15.91 25.10 -36.57
N PHE A 308 15.66 23.86 -36.91
CA PHE A 308 14.81 22.94 -36.16
C PHE A 308 15.67 22.08 -35.24
N LEU A 309 15.23 21.95 -34.00
CA LEU A 309 15.74 20.98 -33.06
C LEU A 309 14.70 19.88 -32.91
N MET A 310 15.13 18.62 -33.03
CA MET A 310 14.23 17.47 -32.99
C MET A 310 14.84 16.38 -32.12
N LEU A 311 14.04 15.73 -31.28
CA LEU A 311 14.40 14.45 -30.69
C LEU A 311 14.25 13.36 -31.75
N GLU A 312 15.27 12.53 -31.93
CA GLU A 312 15.20 11.39 -32.88
C GLU A 312 14.25 10.30 -32.33
N ASP A 313 14.19 10.17 -31.01
CA ASP A 313 13.33 9.26 -30.29
C ASP A 313 12.69 10.01 -29.10
N ASP A 314 11.37 10.02 -29.03
CA ASP A 314 10.58 10.68 -27.99
C ASP A 314 10.02 9.70 -26.94
N SER A 315 10.45 8.43 -27.01
CA SER A 315 10.06 7.36 -26.11
C SER A 315 10.74 7.53 -24.76
N VAL A 316 10.17 8.38 -23.87
CA VAL A 316 10.78 8.75 -22.59
C VAL A 316 9.80 8.68 -21.43
N ILE A 317 10.26 8.14 -20.29
CA ILE A 317 9.61 8.21 -18.98
C ILE A 317 10.40 9.21 -18.12
N ILE A 318 9.70 10.12 -17.45
CA ILE A 318 10.33 11.21 -16.72
C ILE A 318 10.33 10.90 -15.22
N GLY A 319 11.51 10.55 -14.67
CA GLY A 319 11.74 10.46 -13.22
C GLY A 319 12.17 11.79 -12.62
N GLU A 320 12.51 11.85 -11.35
CA GLU A 320 13.02 13.05 -10.66
C GLU A 320 14.48 13.34 -11.03
N LYS A 321 15.32 12.31 -10.99
CA LYS A 321 16.78 12.42 -11.23
C LYS A 321 17.17 12.06 -12.65
N TYR A 322 16.38 11.19 -13.30
CA TYR A 322 16.72 10.60 -14.58
C TYR A 322 15.57 10.69 -15.59
N PHE A 323 15.92 10.69 -16.86
CA PHE A 323 15.05 10.25 -17.94
C PHE A 323 15.28 8.77 -18.19
N TYR A 324 14.22 8.03 -18.53
CA TYR A 324 14.29 6.63 -18.89
C TYR A 324 13.82 6.46 -20.33
N PHE A 325 14.67 5.90 -21.16
CA PHE A 325 14.41 5.70 -22.58
C PHE A 325 14.09 4.23 -22.82
N TYR A 326 12.94 3.95 -23.40
CA TYR A 326 12.57 2.58 -23.74
C TYR A 326 12.78 2.33 -25.22
N ASP A 327 13.28 1.13 -25.57
CA ASP A 327 13.63 0.70 -26.92
C ASP A 327 13.48 -0.82 -26.98
N ALA A 328 12.57 -1.30 -27.85
CA ALA A 328 12.15 -2.70 -27.88
C ALA A 328 11.71 -3.19 -26.47
N ASP A 329 12.43 -4.15 -25.90
CA ASP A 329 12.19 -4.79 -24.60
C ASP A 329 13.05 -4.23 -23.47
N MET A 330 13.80 -3.14 -23.71
CA MET A 330 14.76 -2.58 -22.76
C MET A 330 14.38 -1.16 -22.34
N ILE A 331 14.62 -0.85 -21.08
CA ILE A 331 14.53 0.50 -20.54
C ILE A 331 15.90 0.91 -20.02
N TYR A 332 16.41 2.04 -20.49
CA TYR A 332 17.73 2.58 -20.18
C TYR A 332 17.59 3.90 -19.40
N ARG A 333 18.53 4.18 -18.53
CA ARG A 333 18.56 5.46 -17.81
C ARG A 333 19.42 6.50 -18.55
N SER A 334 19.08 7.78 -18.40
CA SER A 334 19.92 8.89 -18.87
C SER A 334 21.24 8.98 -18.09
N PRO A 335 22.28 9.65 -18.63
CA PRO A 335 23.48 9.98 -17.87
C PRO A 335 23.17 10.77 -16.60
N ALA A 336 23.93 10.50 -15.54
CA ALA A 336 23.84 11.25 -14.30
C ALA A 336 24.09 12.76 -14.55
N GLY A 337 23.27 13.62 -13.91
CA GLY A 337 23.33 15.07 -14.06
C GLY A 337 22.77 15.64 -15.37
N MET A 338 22.32 14.77 -16.31
CA MET A 338 21.67 15.24 -17.54
C MET A 338 20.41 16.06 -17.22
N LYS A 339 19.57 15.56 -16.31
CA LYS A 339 18.33 16.23 -15.94
C LYS A 339 18.57 17.56 -15.24
N GLU A 340 19.58 17.65 -14.37
CA GLU A 340 19.99 18.89 -13.72
C GLU A 340 20.53 19.92 -14.71
N THR A 341 21.19 19.48 -15.79
CA THR A 341 21.87 20.37 -16.74
C THR A 341 20.96 20.86 -17.86
N VAL A 342 20.14 19.97 -18.43
CA VAL A 342 19.32 20.24 -19.63
C VAL A 342 17.89 19.69 -19.50
N GLY A 343 17.45 19.31 -18.31
CA GLY A 343 16.17 18.65 -18.08
C GLY A 343 14.99 19.48 -18.55
N GLU A 344 14.93 20.76 -18.19
CA GLU A 344 13.86 21.68 -18.62
C GLU A 344 13.74 21.76 -20.14
N PHE A 345 14.88 21.79 -20.84
CA PHE A 345 14.90 21.81 -22.29
C PHE A 345 14.38 20.51 -22.91
N PHE A 346 14.78 19.35 -22.36
CA PHE A 346 14.27 18.05 -22.83
C PHE A 346 12.80 17.85 -22.54
N GLU A 347 12.33 18.23 -21.37
CA GLU A 347 10.91 18.21 -21.02
C GLU A 347 10.08 19.15 -21.89
N PHE A 348 10.64 20.32 -22.21
CA PHE A 348 10.02 21.24 -23.16
C PHE A 348 9.88 20.59 -24.54
N LEU A 349 10.97 20.02 -25.11
CA LEU A 349 10.94 19.36 -26.41
C LEU A 349 9.96 18.19 -26.44
N HIS A 350 9.96 17.34 -25.42
CA HIS A 350 9.06 16.18 -25.32
C HIS A 350 7.57 16.57 -25.33
N ARG A 351 7.24 17.75 -24.78
CA ARG A 351 5.87 18.29 -24.82
C ARG A 351 5.47 18.90 -26.17
N GLN A 352 6.41 19.13 -27.06
CA GLN A 352 6.11 19.68 -28.39
C GLN A 352 5.59 18.56 -29.31
N THR A 353 4.66 18.91 -30.19
CA THR A 353 4.13 17.96 -31.18
C THR A 353 5.26 17.42 -32.06
N GLY A 354 5.49 16.10 -32.03
CA GLY A 354 6.57 15.44 -32.77
C GLY A 354 7.97 15.73 -32.22
N GLY A 355 8.10 16.11 -30.94
CA GLY A 355 9.40 16.29 -30.27
C GLY A 355 10.31 17.34 -30.94
N GLN A 356 9.75 18.37 -31.61
CA GLN A 356 10.52 19.36 -32.36
C GLN A 356 10.18 20.80 -32.01
N THR A 357 11.18 21.67 -32.12
CA THR A 357 11.01 23.13 -31.98
C THR A 357 11.85 23.89 -32.98
N TYR A 358 11.48 25.13 -33.25
CA TYR A 358 12.19 26.02 -34.18
C TYR A 358 12.87 27.15 -33.44
N ILE A 359 14.13 27.41 -33.77
CA ILE A 359 14.91 28.57 -33.28
C ILE A 359 15.11 29.53 -34.43
N ALA A 360 14.61 30.74 -34.31
CA ALA A 360 14.73 31.77 -35.32
C ALA A 360 16.18 32.33 -35.40
N ALA A 361 16.53 32.98 -36.50
CA ALA A 361 17.88 33.46 -36.75
C ALA A 361 18.41 34.44 -35.71
N ASP A 362 17.54 35.30 -35.16
CA ASP A 362 17.87 36.28 -34.14
C ASP A 362 18.21 35.67 -32.78
N GLU A 363 17.71 34.45 -32.51
CA GLU A 363 17.96 33.72 -31.24
C GLU A 363 19.11 32.71 -31.37
N LEU A 364 19.60 32.42 -32.58
CA LEU A 364 20.71 31.47 -32.80
C LEU A 364 21.97 31.81 -32.03
N ALA A 365 22.31 33.09 -31.89
CA ALA A 365 23.49 33.51 -31.14
C ALA A 365 23.40 33.10 -29.65
N MET A 366 22.23 33.25 -29.06
CA MET A 366 21.98 32.85 -27.66
C MET A 366 22.01 31.29 -27.53
N PHE A 367 21.34 30.59 -28.44
CA PHE A 367 21.39 29.13 -28.46
C PHE A 367 22.83 28.58 -28.54
N CYS A 368 23.64 29.15 -29.49
CA CYS A 368 25.02 28.70 -29.68
C CYS A 368 25.93 29.01 -28.49
N ARG A 369 25.68 30.14 -27.80
CA ARG A 369 26.46 30.55 -26.64
C ARG A 369 26.10 29.75 -25.39
N ASP A 370 24.81 29.56 -25.10
CA ASP A 370 24.34 29.16 -23.79
C ASP A 370 23.91 27.70 -23.74
N LEU A 371 23.17 27.20 -24.70
CA LEU A 371 22.60 25.82 -24.67
C LEU A 371 23.43 24.80 -25.44
N LEU A 372 23.91 25.16 -26.64
CA LEU A 372 24.67 24.23 -27.50
C LEU A 372 25.92 23.64 -26.83
N PRO A 373 26.72 24.40 -26.02
CA PRO A 373 27.87 23.84 -25.30
C PRO A 373 27.46 22.78 -24.27
N LEU A 374 26.34 22.94 -23.57
CA LEU A 374 25.80 21.98 -22.60
C LEU A 374 25.38 20.69 -23.31
N LEU A 375 24.67 20.79 -24.43
CA LEU A 375 24.25 19.66 -25.23
C LEU A 375 25.45 18.89 -25.81
N LYS A 376 26.49 19.60 -26.28
CA LYS A 376 27.76 18.99 -26.75
C LYS A 376 28.51 18.27 -25.62
N LYS A 377 28.62 18.88 -24.43
CA LYS A 377 29.27 18.28 -23.27
C LYS A 377 28.63 16.95 -22.89
N LEU A 378 27.32 16.81 -23.02
CA LEU A 378 26.57 15.60 -22.75
C LEU A 378 26.54 14.62 -23.93
N SER A 379 27.21 14.97 -25.06
CA SER A 379 27.22 14.17 -26.30
C SER A 379 25.82 13.87 -26.86
N LEU A 380 24.90 14.85 -26.75
CA LEU A 380 23.49 14.72 -27.13
C LEU A 380 23.23 15.12 -28.60
N ILE A 381 24.19 15.78 -29.24
CA ILE A 381 24.05 16.28 -30.59
C ILE A 381 24.84 15.43 -31.57
N HIS A 382 24.15 14.93 -32.58
CA HIS A 382 24.70 14.36 -33.80
C HIS A 382 24.47 15.38 -34.90
N ILE A 383 25.55 15.91 -35.50
CA ILE A 383 25.56 16.85 -36.62
C ILE A 383 25.76 16.05 -37.89
#